data_d3443fcb611e414f5ccfe9fb4772ced8
#
_entry.id   d3443fcb611e414f5ccfe9fb4772ced8
#
_cell.length_a   1.000
_cell.length_b   1.000
_cell.length_c   1.000
_cell.angle_alpha   90.00
_cell.angle_beta   90.00
_cell.angle_gamma   90.00
#
_symmetry.space_group_name_H-M   'P 1'
#
loop_
_entity.id
_entity.type
_entity.pdbx_description
1 polymer ?
#
loop_
_entity_poly.entity_id
_entity_poly.type
_entity_poly.pdbx_seq_one_letter_code
_entity_poly.pdbx_strand_id
1 'polypeptide(L)'
;MSYQSDLMKLGIDTKGKFSGVIKTVCPRCSATRKKTSDPSLSVNIDEGLYKCHHCQWKGTVAIQKYNRPEAKETAPDDLLLQHFQKRGLSAETVKHFKVTQSIEVMPQDGKPHKTICFNYFEGYELVNIKFKTREKMFKMVSGAKKIPYNLNGIKDSDTVIICEGEEEAMVWFECGFPYAISCPAGANAGNNNLEWLDNTYSYFQDKLIYIATDNDAPGKKLSDDLSRRFEPSNVFIIDFGKHKDANDTLIAEGKQALIDIKDKAKPLPIPEISSVEDYYKELNFIYENGYPKGDNLDYLELDQLISWKRGQFVVASGIPGSGKSTFVDQVCIRLACRKNWKFGMFSPENDNKLKSIRMAEQIAGKPVHGNNRMTKELFERALEIINSKFYFYDTNNLDDYKIDNLLRIAKNLIRQRGVDCIVFDPFNYIESDSKEEIMNEKIGKMLVKMKKFALTNDVLIVLIAHPRKMGKNTQTNEYDVPRLYDISGSHHFFNVCDNGFVVHRQYQTGLVEIHVQKIKHYFMGKVGNVTMDFDLPSGRYKEQTEIWTNEIDYNDTNNLFDQFSQIHF
;
A
#
# COMPACT_ATOMS: atom_id res chain seq x y z
N MET A 1 -22.05 4.08 19.30
CA MET A 1 -21.52 3.01 18.45
C MET A 1 -20.71 2.10 19.30
N SER A 2 -20.84 0.79 19.13
CA SER A 2 -20.13 -0.17 19.97
C SER A 2 -18.89 -0.68 19.22
N TYR A 3 -17.76 -0.70 19.89
CA TYR A 3 -16.49 -1.24 19.38
C TYR A 3 -16.39 -2.76 19.55
N GLN A 4 -17.52 -3.40 19.85
CA GLN A 4 -17.59 -4.82 20.13
C GLN A 4 -16.97 -5.70 19.03
N SER A 5 -17.38 -5.49 17.78
CA SER A 5 -16.91 -6.32 16.67
C SER A 5 -15.40 -6.22 16.44
N ASP A 6 -14.83 -5.03 16.64
CA ASP A 6 -13.41 -4.80 16.40
C ASP A 6 -12.56 -5.30 17.58
N LEU A 7 -13.08 -5.21 18.79
CA LEU A 7 -12.49 -5.86 19.97
C LEU A 7 -12.50 -7.38 19.82
N MET A 8 -13.58 -7.96 19.29
CA MET A 8 -13.68 -9.40 19.02
C MET A 8 -12.69 -9.87 17.94
N LYS A 9 -12.39 -9.06 16.92
CA LYS A 9 -11.32 -9.35 15.93
C LYS A 9 -9.93 -9.45 16.56
N LEU A 10 -9.70 -8.78 17.68
CA LEU A 10 -8.48 -8.92 18.48
C LEU A 10 -8.51 -10.12 19.44
N GLY A 11 -9.52 -10.98 19.34
CA GLY A 11 -9.72 -12.11 20.25
C GLY A 11 -10.23 -11.71 21.64
N ILE A 12 -10.69 -10.47 21.83
CA ILE A 12 -11.20 -9.97 23.12
C ILE A 12 -12.68 -10.35 23.23
N ASP A 13 -12.99 -11.25 24.15
CA ASP A 13 -14.37 -11.61 24.47
C ASP A 13 -15.07 -10.48 25.24
N THR A 14 -16.05 -9.86 24.61
CA THR A 14 -16.86 -8.79 25.22
C THR A 14 -18.00 -9.31 26.08
N LYS A 15 -18.14 -10.63 26.25
CA LYS A 15 -19.21 -11.30 27.02
C LYS A 15 -20.61 -10.89 26.56
N GLY A 16 -20.77 -10.67 25.24
CA GLY A 16 -22.03 -10.26 24.63
C GLY A 16 -22.47 -8.82 24.94
N LYS A 17 -21.63 -8.02 25.62
CA LYS A 17 -21.95 -6.61 25.90
C LYS A 17 -21.58 -5.71 24.72
N PHE A 18 -22.42 -4.73 24.47
CA PHE A 18 -22.29 -3.76 23.37
C PHE A 18 -21.78 -2.38 23.84
N SER A 19 -21.71 -2.14 25.16
CA SER A 19 -21.28 -0.86 25.73
C SER A 19 -20.74 -1.03 27.15
N GLY A 20 -20.09 0.00 27.67
CA GLY A 20 -19.56 0.10 29.04
C GLY A 20 -18.17 -0.50 29.21
N VAL A 21 -17.70 -0.49 30.46
CA VAL A 21 -16.40 -1.04 30.84
C VAL A 21 -16.58 -2.45 31.39
N ILE A 22 -15.80 -3.39 30.86
CA ILE A 22 -15.81 -4.78 31.30
C ILE A 22 -14.41 -5.26 31.70
N LYS A 23 -14.38 -6.36 32.49
CA LYS A 23 -13.17 -7.17 32.67
C LYS A 23 -13.36 -8.54 32.06
N THR A 24 -12.40 -8.95 31.24
CA THR A 24 -12.40 -10.22 30.52
C THR A 24 -11.02 -10.88 30.54
N VAL A 25 -10.94 -12.08 30.04
CA VAL A 25 -9.71 -12.85 29.94
C VAL A 25 -8.83 -12.24 28.81
N CYS A 26 -7.54 -12.09 29.09
CA CYS A 26 -6.63 -11.57 28.07
C CYS A 26 -6.26 -12.66 27.05
N PRO A 27 -6.57 -12.51 25.76
CA PRO A 27 -6.27 -13.52 24.75
C PRO A 27 -4.77 -13.76 24.58
N ARG A 28 -3.95 -12.76 24.93
CA ARG A 28 -2.50 -12.78 24.70
C ARG A 28 -1.71 -13.55 25.77
N CYS A 29 -2.15 -13.54 27.01
CA CYS A 29 -1.39 -14.14 28.10
C CYS A 29 -2.16 -15.13 28.97
N SER A 30 -3.43 -15.37 28.69
CA SER A 30 -4.23 -16.30 29.52
C SER A 30 -3.74 -17.75 29.42
N ALA A 31 -3.36 -18.20 28.24
CA ALA A 31 -2.90 -19.57 27.98
C ALA A 31 -1.60 -19.94 28.76
N THR A 32 -0.78 -18.96 29.09
CA THR A 32 0.52 -19.17 29.79
C THR A 32 0.47 -18.97 31.29
N ARG A 33 -0.73 -18.71 31.86
CA ARG A 33 -0.92 -18.45 33.29
C ARG A 33 -1.39 -19.66 34.07
N LYS A 34 -1.07 -19.69 35.38
CA LYS A 34 -1.59 -20.73 36.32
C LYS A 34 -3.12 -20.70 36.41
N LYS A 35 -3.75 -19.52 36.30
CA LYS A 35 -5.22 -19.35 36.23
C LYS A 35 -5.60 -18.77 34.86
N THR A 36 -5.94 -19.62 33.93
CA THR A 36 -6.27 -19.25 32.53
C THR A 36 -7.56 -18.43 32.43
N SER A 37 -8.49 -18.54 33.37
CA SER A 37 -9.79 -17.85 33.39
C SER A 37 -9.78 -16.49 34.10
N ASP A 38 -8.62 -16.03 34.62
CA ASP A 38 -8.55 -14.77 35.36
C ASP A 38 -8.81 -13.54 34.47
N PRO A 39 -9.81 -12.68 34.78
CA PRO A 39 -10.21 -11.54 33.94
C PRO A 39 -9.28 -10.34 34.15
N SER A 40 -8.05 -10.44 33.67
CA SER A 40 -7.02 -9.41 33.84
C SER A 40 -7.04 -8.31 32.77
N LEU A 41 -7.89 -8.42 31.75
CA LEU A 41 -8.05 -7.44 30.69
C LEU A 41 -9.24 -6.53 31.00
N SER A 42 -8.98 -5.25 31.24
CA SER A 42 -10.00 -4.19 31.28
C SER A 42 -10.26 -3.68 29.87
N VAL A 43 -11.53 -3.58 29.48
CA VAL A 43 -11.97 -3.15 28.14
C VAL A 43 -13.06 -2.10 28.32
N ASN A 44 -12.86 -0.93 27.73
CA ASN A 44 -13.90 0.08 27.54
C ASN A 44 -14.48 -0.08 26.13
N ILE A 45 -15.68 -0.64 26.04
CA ILE A 45 -16.32 -0.95 24.75
C ILE A 45 -16.75 0.34 24.03
N ASP A 46 -17.07 1.39 24.74
CA ASP A 46 -17.54 2.66 24.17
C ASP A 46 -16.40 3.47 23.52
N GLU A 47 -15.18 3.32 24.05
CA GLU A 47 -13.98 4.01 23.56
C GLU A 47 -13.03 3.07 22.79
N GLY A 48 -13.35 1.77 22.73
CA GLY A 48 -12.50 0.78 22.08
C GLY A 48 -11.13 0.59 22.76
N LEU A 49 -10.99 1.01 24.01
CA LEU A 49 -9.75 0.93 24.75
C LEU A 49 -9.64 -0.40 25.50
N TYR A 50 -8.44 -0.96 25.55
CA TYR A 50 -8.17 -2.16 26.35
C TYR A 50 -6.80 -2.10 27.03
N LYS A 51 -6.71 -2.71 28.23
CA LYS A 51 -5.46 -2.82 28.98
C LYS A 51 -5.46 -4.09 29.84
N CYS A 52 -4.48 -4.94 29.62
CA CYS A 52 -4.22 -6.09 30.45
C CYS A 52 -3.33 -5.70 31.66
N HIS A 53 -3.79 -5.94 32.87
CA HIS A 53 -3.05 -5.63 34.08
C HIS A 53 -1.92 -6.65 34.38
N HIS A 54 -1.91 -7.81 33.69
CA HIS A 54 -0.88 -8.83 33.89
C HIS A 54 0.29 -8.68 32.90
N CYS A 55 0.03 -8.70 31.56
CA CYS A 55 1.08 -8.62 30.56
C CYS A 55 1.28 -7.21 30.00
N GLN A 56 0.59 -6.23 30.54
CA GLN A 56 0.61 -4.83 30.12
C GLN A 56 0.17 -4.57 28.66
N TRP A 57 -0.34 -5.60 27.97
CA TRP A 57 -0.91 -5.43 26.64
C TRP A 57 -2.05 -4.42 26.68
N LYS A 58 -1.89 -3.34 25.95
CA LYS A 58 -2.83 -2.24 25.88
C LYS A 58 -2.92 -1.70 24.47
N GLY A 59 -4.04 -1.09 24.15
CA GLY A 59 -4.24 -0.43 22.86
C GLY A 59 -5.62 0.20 22.78
N THR A 60 -5.87 0.79 21.65
CA THR A 60 -7.19 1.24 21.23
C THR A 60 -7.52 0.59 19.91
N VAL A 61 -8.79 0.24 19.74
CA VAL A 61 -9.31 -0.08 18.42
C VAL A 61 -9.47 1.26 17.71
N ALA A 62 -8.52 1.64 16.88
CA ALA A 62 -8.61 2.86 16.09
C ALA A 62 -9.81 2.73 15.15
N ILE A 63 -10.86 3.48 15.42
CA ILE A 63 -11.96 3.59 14.46
C ILE A 63 -11.61 4.72 13.51
N GLN A 64 -11.42 4.37 12.27
CA GLN A 64 -11.77 5.28 11.21
C GLN A 64 -13.27 5.58 11.36
N LYS A 65 -13.61 6.80 11.75
CA LYS A 65 -15.01 7.24 11.76
C LYS A 65 -15.43 7.39 10.31
N TYR A 66 -16.16 6.43 9.79
CA TYR A 66 -16.76 6.52 8.47
C TYR A 66 -18.09 7.28 8.54
N ASN A 67 -18.35 8.12 7.55
CA ASN A 67 -19.66 8.73 7.37
C ASN A 67 -20.67 7.65 6.96
N ARG A 68 -21.84 7.65 7.59
CA ARG A 68 -22.93 6.77 7.19
C ARG A 68 -23.71 7.38 6.03
N PRO A 69 -23.94 6.65 4.94
CA PRO A 69 -24.78 7.13 3.86
C PRO A 69 -26.25 7.17 4.29
N GLU A 70 -26.98 8.15 3.76
CA GLU A 70 -28.44 8.14 3.82
C GLU A 70 -28.99 7.19 2.75
N ALA A 71 -29.85 6.27 3.17
CA ALA A 71 -30.47 5.33 2.23
C ALA A 71 -31.29 6.06 1.16
N LYS A 72 -31.19 5.65 -0.09
CA LYS A 72 -32.01 6.13 -1.19
C LYS A 72 -33.09 5.09 -1.45
N GLU A 73 -34.34 5.44 -1.18
CA GLU A 73 -35.45 4.48 -1.18
C GLU A 73 -36.18 4.37 -2.52
N THR A 74 -35.89 5.28 -3.47
CA THR A 74 -36.59 5.28 -4.77
C THR A 74 -36.17 4.07 -5.61
N ALA A 75 -37.12 3.19 -5.88
CA ALA A 75 -36.92 2.03 -6.73
C ALA A 75 -36.57 2.44 -8.18
N PRO A 76 -35.88 1.57 -8.93
CA PRO A 76 -35.62 1.76 -10.34
C PRO A 76 -36.93 1.95 -11.12
N ASP A 77 -36.98 2.95 -11.98
CA ASP A 77 -38.08 3.13 -12.91
C ASP A 77 -37.91 2.26 -14.18
N ASP A 78 -38.93 2.28 -15.04
CA ASP A 78 -38.93 1.47 -16.27
C ASP A 78 -37.72 1.78 -17.19
N LEU A 79 -37.27 3.01 -17.27
CA LEU A 79 -36.12 3.39 -18.09
C LEU A 79 -34.83 2.78 -17.54
N LEU A 80 -34.67 2.78 -16.23
CA LEU A 80 -33.51 2.17 -15.58
C LEU A 80 -33.56 0.64 -15.67
N LEU A 81 -34.74 0.04 -15.52
CA LEU A 81 -34.91 -1.41 -15.74
C LEU A 81 -34.60 -1.82 -17.18
N GLN A 82 -35.02 -1.02 -18.19
CA GLN A 82 -34.64 -1.23 -19.59
C GLN A 82 -33.14 -1.10 -19.82
N HIS A 83 -32.46 -0.20 -19.11
CA HIS A 83 -30.99 -0.11 -19.15
C HIS A 83 -30.34 -1.43 -18.75
N PHE A 84 -30.76 -2.00 -17.62
CA PHE A 84 -30.23 -3.28 -17.15
C PHE A 84 -30.60 -4.45 -18.06
N GLN A 85 -31.81 -4.49 -18.59
CA GLN A 85 -32.23 -5.50 -19.55
C GLN A 85 -31.37 -5.49 -20.83
N LYS A 86 -31.01 -4.30 -21.36
CA LYS A 86 -30.10 -4.17 -22.50
C LYS A 86 -28.69 -4.71 -22.20
N ARG A 87 -28.30 -4.75 -20.93
CA ARG A 87 -27.05 -5.33 -20.46
C ARG A 87 -27.18 -6.84 -20.10
N GLY A 88 -28.31 -7.46 -20.41
CA GLY A 88 -28.57 -8.87 -20.13
C GLY A 88 -28.91 -9.19 -18.68
N LEU A 89 -29.27 -8.18 -17.87
CA LEU A 89 -29.59 -8.33 -16.46
C LEU A 89 -31.10 -8.39 -16.23
N SER A 90 -31.56 -9.36 -15.45
CA SER A 90 -32.95 -9.52 -15.08
C SER A 90 -33.38 -8.53 -13.99
N ALA A 91 -34.68 -8.27 -13.90
CA ALA A 91 -35.25 -7.48 -12.81
C ALA A 91 -35.00 -8.12 -11.42
N GLU A 92 -34.91 -9.44 -11.36
CA GLU A 92 -34.57 -10.17 -10.14
C GLU A 92 -33.17 -9.88 -9.67
N THR A 93 -32.19 -9.85 -10.57
CA THR A 93 -30.79 -9.45 -10.29
C THR A 93 -30.75 -8.02 -9.77
N VAL A 94 -31.42 -7.07 -10.44
CA VAL A 94 -31.46 -5.66 -9.99
C VAL A 94 -32.06 -5.54 -8.59
N LYS A 95 -33.13 -6.29 -8.30
CA LYS A 95 -33.77 -6.34 -6.97
C LYS A 95 -32.84 -6.98 -5.93
N HIS A 96 -32.15 -8.07 -6.26
CA HIS A 96 -31.22 -8.76 -5.37
C HIS A 96 -30.12 -7.80 -4.88
N PHE A 97 -29.55 -7.03 -5.80
CA PHE A 97 -28.52 -6.05 -5.49
C PHE A 97 -29.05 -4.75 -4.85
N LYS A 98 -30.36 -4.66 -4.62
CA LYS A 98 -31.02 -3.50 -4.00
C LYS A 98 -30.63 -2.18 -4.68
N VAL A 99 -30.51 -2.20 -6.01
CA VAL A 99 -30.23 -0.99 -6.79
C VAL A 99 -31.37 0.00 -6.62
N THR A 100 -31.05 1.27 -6.40
CA THR A 100 -32.01 2.36 -6.28
C THR A 100 -31.66 3.51 -7.21
N GLN A 101 -32.43 4.58 -7.22
CA GLN A 101 -32.14 5.78 -8.00
C GLN A 101 -32.34 7.04 -7.15
N SER A 102 -31.63 8.10 -7.52
CA SER A 102 -31.79 9.42 -6.88
C SER A 102 -31.45 10.54 -7.86
N ILE A 103 -31.70 11.78 -7.44
CA ILE A 103 -31.19 12.96 -8.12
C ILE A 103 -30.05 13.50 -7.27
N GLU A 104 -28.85 13.58 -7.85
CA GLU A 104 -27.63 13.97 -7.13
C GLU A 104 -26.87 15.07 -7.88
N VAL A 105 -26.33 16.02 -7.15
CA VAL A 105 -25.40 17.00 -7.71
C VAL A 105 -24.06 16.31 -7.95
N MET A 106 -23.61 16.34 -9.19
CA MET A 106 -22.34 15.70 -9.56
C MET A 106 -21.19 16.68 -9.46
N PRO A 107 -20.04 16.29 -8.86
CA PRO A 107 -18.90 17.21 -8.66
C PRO A 107 -18.25 17.65 -9.97
N GLN A 108 -18.40 16.87 -11.06
CA GLN A 108 -17.78 17.13 -12.34
C GLN A 108 -18.33 18.37 -13.04
N ASP A 109 -19.58 18.73 -12.83
CA ASP A 109 -20.24 19.87 -13.48
C ASP A 109 -21.09 20.74 -12.54
N GLY A 110 -21.19 20.34 -11.27
CA GLY A 110 -21.97 21.05 -10.25
C GLY A 110 -23.48 21.00 -10.45
N LYS A 111 -24.02 20.14 -11.34
CA LYS A 111 -25.43 20.07 -11.69
C LYS A 111 -26.13 18.85 -11.14
N PRO A 112 -27.45 18.92 -10.88
CA PRO A 112 -28.23 17.76 -10.49
C PRO A 112 -28.48 16.83 -11.68
N HIS A 113 -28.20 15.53 -11.47
CA HIS A 113 -28.41 14.45 -12.45
C HIS A 113 -29.20 13.32 -11.82
N LYS A 114 -30.00 12.64 -12.64
CA LYS A 114 -30.59 11.36 -12.28
C LYS A 114 -29.48 10.30 -12.25
N THR A 115 -29.39 9.57 -11.13
CA THR A 115 -28.30 8.62 -10.90
C THR A 115 -28.83 7.23 -10.57
N ILE A 116 -28.08 6.22 -11.00
CA ILE A 116 -28.15 4.85 -10.48
C ILE A 116 -27.41 4.85 -9.14
N CYS A 117 -28.02 4.27 -8.12
CA CYS A 117 -27.43 4.13 -6.80
C CYS A 117 -27.03 2.65 -6.59
N PHE A 118 -25.74 2.36 -6.61
CA PHE A 118 -25.21 1.08 -6.20
C PHE A 118 -24.98 1.11 -4.69
N ASN A 119 -25.74 0.29 -3.96
CA ASN A 119 -25.75 0.27 -2.51
C ASN A 119 -24.77 -0.78 -1.97
N TYR A 120 -23.80 -0.37 -1.16
CA TYR A 120 -22.75 -1.23 -0.61
C TYR A 120 -23.11 -1.65 0.81
N PHE A 121 -23.26 -2.94 1.03
CA PHE A 121 -23.66 -3.51 2.32
C PHE A 121 -22.54 -4.35 2.94
N GLU A 122 -22.33 -4.17 4.26
CA GLU A 122 -21.57 -5.08 5.10
C GLU A 122 -22.53 -5.73 6.11
N GLY A 123 -22.84 -7.00 5.91
CA GLY A 123 -23.98 -7.63 6.59
C GLY A 123 -25.31 -7.00 6.18
N TYR A 124 -26.02 -6.46 7.15
CA TYR A 124 -27.29 -5.74 6.91
C TYR A 124 -27.12 -4.22 6.85
N GLU A 125 -25.93 -3.71 7.15
CA GLU A 125 -25.66 -2.28 7.24
C GLU A 125 -25.27 -1.70 5.87
N LEU A 126 -25.96 -0.61 5.46
CA LEU A 126 -25.57 0.18 4.31
C LEU A 126 -24.37 1.05 4.72
N VAL A 127 -23.21 0.81 4.10
CA VAL A 127 -21.94 1.47 4.49
C VAL A 127 -21.43 2.46 3.45
N ASN A 128 -21.88 2.34 2.19
CA ASN A 128 -21.55 3.30 1.13
C ASN A 128 -22.60 3.27 0.01
N ILE A 129 -22.61 4.30 -0.83
CA ILE A 129 -23.39 4.36 -2.07
C ILE A 129 -22.50 4.94 -3.15
N LYS A 130 -22.45 4.28 -4.31
CA LYS A 130 -21.86 4.83 -5.53
C LYS A 130 -22.97 5.30 -6.46
N PHE A 131 -22.87 6.55 -6.89
CA PHE A 131 -23.80 7.19 -7.80
C PHE A 131 -23.19 7.21 -9.20
N LYS A 132 -23.96 6.77 -10.20
CA LYS A 132 -23.57 6.76 -11.61
C LYS A 132 -24.60 7.46 -12.45
N THR A 133 -24.20 8.43 -13.27
CA THR A 133 -25.08 9.06 -14.27
C THR A 133 -25.06 8.31 -15.58
N ARG A 134 -25.97 8.65 -16.48
CA ARG A 134 -26.02 8.12 -17.85
C ARG A 134 -24.76 8.49 -18.65
N GLU A 135 -24.20 9.67 -18.40
CA GLU A 135 -23.00 10.23 -19.04
C GLU A 135 -21.70 9.66 -18.44
N LYS A 136 -21.79 8.63 -17.59
CA LYS A 136 -20.67 7.99 -16.90
C LYS A 136 -19.91 8.93 -15.95
N MET A 137 -20.60 9.87 -15.31
CA MET A 137 -20.08 10.56 -14.14
C MET A 137 -20.34 9.71 -12.88
N PHE A 138 -19.40 9.74 -11.95
CA PHE A 138 -19.45 8.94 -10.73
C PHE A 138 -19.15 9.78 -9.51
N LYS A 139 -19.75 9.44 -8.39
CA LYS A 139 -19.34 9.89 -7.05
C LYS A 139 -19.67 8.82 -6.01
N MET A 140 -18.97 8.82 -4.90
CA MET A 140 -19.32 8.05 -3.71
C MET A 140 -19.61 8.98 -2.54
N VAL A 141 -20.23 8.45 -1.48
CA VAL A 141 -20.46 9.25 -0.26
C VAL A 141 -19.12 9.57 0.38
N SER A 142 -18.84 10.87 0.53
CA SER A 142 -17.58 11.34 1.09
C SER A 142 -17.34 10.83 2.51
N GLY A 143 -16.15 10.33 2.80
CA GLY A 143 -15.77 9.78 4.10
C GLY A 143 -16.51 8.49 4.50
N ALA A 144 -17.25 7.85 3.59
CA ALA A 144 -17.88 6.56 3.84
C ALA A 144 -16.89 5.39 3.71
N LYS A 145 -17.17 4.27 4.38
CA LYS A 145 -16.31 3.08 4.34
C LYS A 145 -16.23 2.53 2.92
N LYS A 146 -15.03 2.35 2.40
CA LYS A 146 -14.81 1.69 1.11
C LYS A 146 -14.73 0.18 1.33
N ILE A 147 -15.61 -0.54 0.67
CA ILE A 147 -15.65 -2.01 0.62
C ILE A 147 -15.95 -2.43 -0.81
N PRO A 148 -15.71 -3.68 -1.23
CA PRO A 148 -16.14 -4.14 -2.55
C PRO A 148 -17.66 -4.20 -2.65
N TYR A 149 -18.19 -3.97 -3.85
CA TYR A 149 -19.62 -4.20 -4.12
C TYR A 149 -19.94 -5.68 -3.99
N ASN A 150 -21.08 -6.01 -3.42
CA ASN A 150 -21.51 -7.39 -3.12
C ASN A 150 -20.59 -8.14 -2.12
N LEU A 151 -19.98 -7.45 -1.15
CA LEU A 151 -19.12 -8.08 -0.13
C LEU A 151 -19.80 -9.29 0.55
N ASN A 152 -21.12 -9.23 0.79
CA ASN A 152 -21.86 -10.30 1.42
C ASN A 152 -21.88 -11.60 0.59
N GLY A 153 -21.78 -11.49 -0.73
CA GLY A 153 -21.79 -12.65 -1.64
C GLY A 153 -20.58 -13.57 -1.48
N ILE A 154 -19.48 -13.06 -0.91
CA ILE A 154 -18.27 -13.88 -0.71
C ILE A 154 -18.13 -14.44 0.70
N LYS A 155 -19.03 -14.12 1.62
CA LYS A 155 -18.90 -14.47 3.04
C LYS A 155 -18.79 -15.98 3.26
N ASP A 156 -19.69 -16.73 2.63
CA ASP A 156 -19.83 -18.18 2.80
C ASP A 156 -19.34 -18.96 1.56
N SER A 157 -18.56 -18.33 0.68
CA SER A 157 -18.00 -18.94 -0.52
C SER A 157 -16.51 -19.18 -0.39
N ASP A 158 -16.01 -20.30 -0.90
CA ASP A 158 -14.58 -20.59 -1.02
C ASP A 158 -13.94 -19.95 -2.26
N THR A 159 -14.75 -19.29 -3.08
CA THR A 159 -14.34 -18.68 -4.35
C THR A 159 -14.81 -17.23 -4.40
N VAL A 160 -14.03 -16.38 -5.05
CA VAL A 160 -14.34 -14.97 -5.31
C VAL A 160 -14.02 -14.65 -6.77
N ILE A 161 -14.93 -13.96 -7.47
CA ILE A 161 -14.65 -13.33 -8.76
C ILE A 161 -14.56 -11.82 -8.49
N ILE A 162 -13.43 -11.20 -8.84
CA ILE A 162 -13.21 -9.76 -8.67
C ILE A 162 -13.29 -9.08 -10.03
N CYS A 163 -14.30 -8.22 -10.21
CA CYS A 163 -14.56 -7.46 -11.43
C CYS A 163 -14.17 -6.00 -11.25
N GLU A 164 -14.12 -5.27 -12.35
CA GLU A 164 -13.83 -3.84 -12.35
C GLU A 164 -15.03 -3.01 -11.91
N GLY A 165 -16.23 -3.28 -12.41
CA GLY A 165 -17.43 -2.49 -12.22
C GLY A 165 -18.61 -3.23 -11.57
N GLU A 166 -19.55 -2.47 -10.97
CA GLU A 166 -20.71 -3.00 -10.27
C GLU A 166 -21.63 -3.81 -11.21
N GLU A 167 -21.84 -3.29 -12.43
CA GLU A 167 -22.68 -3.98 -13.42
C GLU A 167 -22.08 -5.32 -13.86
N GLU A 168 -20.76 -5.43 -13.90
CA GLU A 168 -20.07 -6.69 -14.20
C GLU A 168 -20.25 -7.73 -13.08
N ALA A 169 -20.17 -7.32 -11.82
CA ALA A 169 -20.47 -8.21 -10.71
C ALA A 169 -21.92 -8.72 -10.80
N MET A 170 -22.86 -7.87 -11.23
CA MET A 170 -24.25 -8.27 -11.49
C MET A 170 -24.34 -9.23 -12.69
N VAL A 171 -23.52 -9.05 -13.74
CA VAL A 171 -23.45 -9.98 -14.89
C VAL A 171 -23.00 -11.37 -14.46
N TRP A 172 -21.95 -11.47 -13.66
CA TRP A 172 -21.49 -12.75 -13.13
C TRP A 172 -22.55 -13.41 -12.24
N PHE A 173 -23.24 -12.62 -11.40
CA PHE A 173 -24.36 -13.11 -10.60
C PHE A 173 -25.50 -13.67 -11.48
N GLU A 174 -25.89 -12.95 -12.54
CA GLU A 174 -26.90 -13.38 -13.52
C GLU A 174 -26.51 -14.71 -14.21
N CYS A 175 -25.21 -14.99 -14.30
CA CYS A 175 -24.67 -16.24 -14.84
C CYS A 175 -24.50 -17.35 -13.80
N GLY A 176 -24.97 -17.15 -12.56
CA GLY A 176 -24.93 -18.16 -11.50
C GLY A 176 -23.73 -18.11 -10.58
N PHE A 177 -22.98 -17.00 -10.57
CA PHE A 177 -21.81 -16.79 -9.70
C PHE A 177 -22.11 -15.72 -8.62
N PRO A 178 -22.81 -16.06 -7.52
CA PRO A 178 -23.23 -15.10 -6.49
C PRO A 178 -22.06 -14.47 -5.71
N TYR A 179 -20.88 -15.05 -5.82
CA TYR A 179 -19.64 -14.61 -5.17
C TYR A 179 -18.79 -13.65 -6.03
N ALA A 180 -19.41 -13.04 -7.05
CA ALA A 180 -18.75 -11.98 -7.81
C ALA A 180 -18.89 -10.63 -7.08
N ILE A 181 -17.79 -9.91 -6.99
CA ILE A 181 -17.68 -8.60 -6.38
C ILE A 181 -17.04 -7.61 -7.35
N SER A 182 -17.19 -6.31 -7.11
CA SER A 182 -16.44 -5.33 -7.90
C SER A 182 -15.63 -4.34 -7.07
N CYS A 183 -14.60 -3.79 -7.72
CA CYS A 183 -13.78 -2.73 -7.18
C CYS A 183 -14.58 -1.42 -7.15
N PRO A 184 -14.73 -0.74 -6.00
CA PRO A 184 -15.55 0.49 -5.93
C PRO A 184 -14.99 1.64 -6.78
N ALA A 185 -13.68 1.67 -7.00
CA ALA A 185 -13.00 2.71 -7.78
C ALA A 185 -12.80 2.35 -9.27
N GLY A 186 -13.08 1.09 -9.68
CA GLY A 186 -12.73 0.60 -11.01
C GLY A 186 -11.21 0.49 -11.22
N ALA A 187 -10.77 0.39 -12.48
CA ALA A 187 -9.36 0.40 -12.86
C ALA A 187 -8.87 1.82 -13.16
N ASN A 188 -7.59 2.08 -12.86
CA ASN A 188 -6.93 3.34 -13.15
C ASN A 188 -5.58 3.08 -13.82
N ALA A 189 -5.26 3.82 -14.87
CA ALA A 189 -3.98 3.73 -15.57
C ALA A 189 -2.77 4.13 -14.71
N GLY A 190 -2.99 4.93 -13.66
CA GLY A 190 -1.98 5.31 -12.67
C GLY A 190 -1.86 4.28 -11.53
N ASN A 191 -2.20 4.68 -10.32
CA ASN A 191 -2.25 3.81 -9.14
C ASN A 191 -3.69 3.42 -8.80
N ASN A 192 -3.96 2.12 -8.70
CA ASN A 192 -5.24 1.63 -8.25
C ASN A 192 -5.37 1.80 -6.74
N ASN A 193 -6.48 2.40 -6.30
CA ASN A 193 -6.77 2.54 -4.87
C ASN A 193 -7.42 1.25 -4.34
N LEU A 194 -6.63 0.41 -3.67
CA LEU A 194 -7.08 -0.85 -3.07
C LEU A 194 -7.45 -0.73 -1.58
N GLU A 195 -7.77 0.46 -1.08
CA GLU A 195 -8.22 0.69 0.30
C GLU A 195 -9.41 -0.20 0.69
N TRP A 196 -10.31 -0.45 -0.24
CA TRP A 196 -11.43 -1.37 -0.05
C TRP A 196 -10.97 -2.80 0.31
N LEU A 197 -9.87 -3.26 -0.31
CA LEU A 197 -9.28 -4.56 -0.02
C LEU A 197 -8.57 -4.54 1.34
N ASP A 198 -7.88 -3.45 1.69
CA ASP A 198 -7.28 -3.29 3.01
C ASP A 198 -8.34 -3.37 4.13
N ASN A 199 -9.51 -2.76 3.91
CA ASN A 199 -10.62 -2.76 4.85
C ASN A 199 -11.32 -4.11 5.00
N THR A 200 -11.18 -5.01 4.01
CA THR A 200 -11.94 -6.27 3.93
C THR A 200 -11.08 -7.50 3.69
N TYR A 201 -9.75 -7.38 3.82
CA TYR A 201 -8.82 -8.47 3.50
C TYR A 201 -9.14 -9.80 4.19
N SER A 202 -9.68 -9.77 5.42
CA SER A 202 -10.07 -10.97 6.17
C SER A 202 -11.14 -11.82 5.46
N TYR A 203 -11.95 -11.24 4.59
CA TYR A 203 -12.97 -11.97 3.82
C TYR A 203 -12.39 -12.81 2.67
N PHE A 204 -11.13 -12.60 2.32
CA PHE A 204 -10.45 -13.25 1.18
C PHE A 204 -9.49 -14.36 1.61
N GLN A 205 -9.32 -14.59 2.92
CA GLN A 205 -8.42 -15.62 3.43
C GLN A 205 -8.88 -17.00 2.95
N ASP A 206 -7.92 -17.81 2.52
CA ASP A 206 -8.09 -19.20 2.08
C ASP A 206 -9.05 -19.42 0.91
N LYS A 207 -9.38 -18.37 0.14
CA LYS A 207 -10.27 -18.44 -1.01
C LYS A 207 -9.52 -18.53 -2.34
N LEU A 208 -10.17 -19.15 -3.34
CA LEU A 208 -9.77 -19.07 -4.74
C LEU A 208 -10.22 -17.74 -5.32
N ILE A 209 -9.30 -16.99 -5.92
CA ILE A 209 -9.50 -15.63 -6.40
C ILE A 209 -9.45 -15.64 -7.93
N TYR A 210 -10.57 -15.37 -8.56
CA TYR A 210 -10.67 -15.18 -10.01
C TYR A 210 -10.67 -13.68 -10.30
N ILE A 211 -9.70 -13.21 -11.05
CA ILE A 211 -9.57 -11.79 -11.44
C ILE A 211 -10.15 -11.64 -12.84
N ALA A 212 -11.22 -10.86 -12.95
CA ALA A 212 -12.04 -10.65 -14.14
C ALA A 212 -12.11 -9.15 -14.47
N THR A 213 -10.95 -8.52 -14.66
CA THR A 213 -10.84 -7.11 -15.06
C THR A 213 -10.94 -6.95 -16.57
N ASP A 214 -11.23 -5.72 -17.01
CA ASP A 214 -11.34 -5.38 -18.43
C ASP A 214 -10.08 -5.75 -19.23
N ASN A 215 -10.26 -6.09 -20.50
CA ASN A 215 -9.19 -6.49 -21.41
C ASN A 215 -8.44 -5.28 -22.01
N ASP A 216 -8.39 -4.15 -21.29
CA ASP A 216 -7.66 -2.95 -21.66
C ASP A 216 -6.44 -2.69 -20.74
N ALA A 217 -5.67 -1.63 -21.00
CA ALA A 217 -4.45 -1.35 -20.25
C ALA A 217 -4.71 -1.04 -18.76
N PRO A 218 -5.73 -0.23 -18.37
CA PRO A 218 -6.09 -0.04 -16.97
C PRO A 218 -6.53 -1.33 -16.26
N GLY A 219 -7.36 -2.16 -16.93
CA GLY A 219 -7.81 -3.44 -16.38
C GLY A 219 -6.67 -4.41 -16.12
N LYS A 220 -5.69 -4.50 -17.04
CA LYS A 220 -4.48 -5.31 -16.85
C LYS A 220 -3.67 -4.85 -15.65
N LYS A 221 -3.49 -3.52 -15.50
CA LYS A 221 -2.80 -2.97 -14.33
C LYS A 221 -3.53 -3.29 -13.03
N LEU A 222 -4.85 -3.20 -13.00
CA LEU A 222 -5.65 -3.60 -11.84
C LEU A 222 -5.47 -5.09 -11.54
N SER A 223 -5.46 -5.95 -12.57
CA SER A 223 -5.19 -7.39 -12.45
C SER A 223 -3.84 -7.66 -11.78
N ASP A 224 -2.79 -6.98 -12.21
CA ASP A 224 -1.44 -7.12 -11.64
C ASP A 224 -1.40 -6.67 -10.18
N ASP A 225 -1.98 -5.50 -9.87
CA ASP A 225 -2.03 -4.96 -8.52
C ASP A 225 -2.84 -5.86 -7.56
N LEU A 226 -3.94 -6.46 -8.03
CA LEU A 226 -4.72 -7.44 -7.27
C LEU A 226 -3.95 -8.75 -7.07
N SER A 227 -3.31 -9.26 -8.11
CA SER A 227 -2.56 -10.52 -8.06
C SER A 227 -1.46 -10.51 -7.00
N ARG A 228 -0.81 -9.38 -6.77
CA ARG A 228 0.21 -9.19 -5.72
C ARG A 228 -0.33 -9.33 -4.29
N ARG A 229 -1.63 -9.15 -4.12
CA ARG A 229 -2.27 -9.12 -2.80
C ARG A 229 -2.64 -10.52 -2.29
N PHE A 230 -2.63 -11.53 -3.13
CA PHE A 230 -3.05 -12.89 -2.82
C PHE A 230 -1.91 -13.92 -2.98
N GLU A 231 -2.12 -15.15 -2.49
CA GLU A 231 -1.19 -16.25 -2.73
C GLU A 231 -1.30 -16.67 -4.21
N PRO A 232 -0.21 -16.69 -4.99
CA PRO A 232 -0.26 -17.00 -6.43
C PRO A 232 -0.96 -18.32 -6.78
N SER A 233 -0.80 -19.36 -5.94
CA SER A 233 -1.47 -20.64 -6.12
C SER A 233 -3.00 -20.59 -6.07
N ASN A 234 -3.56 -19.51 -5.48
CA ASN A 234 -5.00 -19.33 -5.32
C ASN A 234 -5.58 -18.31 -6.31
N VAL A 235 -4.75 -17.73 -7.20
CA VAL A 235 -5.17 -16.69 -8.14
C VAL A 235 -5.31 -17.26 -9.54
N PHE A 236 -6.43 -16.96 -10.18
CA PHE A 236 -6.76 -17.34 -11.54
C PHE A 236 -7.10 -16.09 -12.35
N ILE A 237 -6.55 -15.96 -13.55
CA ILE A 237 -6.84 -14.84 -14.44
C ILE A 237 -7.88 -15.26 -15.48
N ILE A 238 -8.96 -14.49 -15.56
CA ILE A 238 -9.99 -14.64 -16.58
C ILE A 238 -9.57 -13.85 -17.82
N ASP A 239 -9.53 -14.51 -18.97
CA ASP A 239 -9.22 -13.90 -20.26
C ASP A 239 -10.51 -13.88 -21.12
N PHE A 240 -11.04 -12.69 -21.38
CA PHE A 240 -12.24 -12.49 -22.23
C PHE A 240 -11.94 -12.63 -23.73
N GLY A 241 -10.70 -12.93 -24.13
CA GLY A 241 -10.29 -13.11 -25.52
C GLY A 241 -10.52 -11.86 -26.37
N LYS A 242 -11.46 -11.93 -27.32
CA LYS A 242 -11.81 -10.80 -28.21
C LYS A 242 -12.74 -9.77 -27.59
N HIS A 243 -13.40 -10.09 -26.46
CA HIS A 243 -14.32 -9.19 -25.78
C HIS A 243 -13.60 -8.31 -24.77
N LYS A 244 -14.18 -7.16 -24.50
CA LYS A 244 -13.62 -6.22 -23.55
C LYS A 244 -13.80 -6.72 -22.10
N ASP A 245 -15.01 -7.16 -21.78
CA ASP A 245 -15.42 -7.47 -20.41
C ASP A 245 -16.49 -8.59 -20.36
N ALA A 246 -16.96 -8.89 -19.16
CA ALA A 246 -17.99 -9.91 -18.94
C ALA A 246 -19.33 -9.54 -19.59
N ASN A 247 -19.69 -8.25 -19.61
CA ASN A 247 -20.95 -7.83 -20.18
C ASN A 247 -20.95 -7.94 -21.72
N ASP A 248 -19.87 -7.53 -22.37
CA ASP A 248 -19.71 -7.70 -23.81
C ASP A 248 -19.80 -9.18 -24.20
N THR A 249 -19.18 -10.06 -23.41
CA THR A 249 -19.23 -11.52 -23.62
C THR A 249 -20.66 -12.05 -23.44
N LEU A 250 -21.37 -11.64 -22.37
CA LEU A 250 -22.76 -12.08 -22.13
C LEU A 250 -23.68 -11.70 -23.29
N ILE A 251 -23.58 -10.47 -23.79
CA ILE A 251 -24.44 -9.97 -24.86
C ILE A 251 -24.11 -10.66 -26.19
N ALA A 252 -22.83 -10.89 -26.49
CA ALA A 252 -22.40 -11.46 -27.77
C ALA A 252 -22.57 -12.99 -27.85
N GLU A 253 -22.29 -13.71 -26.76
CA GLU A 253 -22.14 -15.17 -26.78
C GLU A 253 -23.03 -15.89 -25.74
N GLY A 254 -23.67 -15.14 -24.82
CA GLY A 254 -24.59 -15.69 -23.83
C GLY A 254 -23.92 -16.21 -22.54
N LYS A 255 -24.74 -16.69 -21.59
CA LYS A 255 -24.32 -17.12 -20.25
C LYS A 255 -23.29 -18.26 -20.27
N GLN A 256 -23.47 -19.24 -21.17
CA GLN A 256 -22.60 -20.40 -21.24
C GLN A 256 -21.15 -20.01 -21.56
N ALA A 257 -20.95 -19.01 -22.43
CA ALA A 257 -19.59 -18.53 -22.76
C ALA A 257 -18.85 -18.01 -21.53
N LEU A 258 -19.51 -17.29 -20.63
CA LEU A 258 -18.90 -16.82 -19.38
C LEU A 258 -18.56 -17.96 -18.42
N ILE A 259 -19.41 -18.98 -18.34
CA ILE A 259 -19.13 -20.18 -17.56
C ILE A 259 -17.87 -20.88 -18.10
N ASP A 260 -17.81 -21.06 -19.43
CA ASP A 260 -16.69 -21.72 -20.09
C ASP A 260 -15.37 -20.92 -19.94
N ILE A 261 -15.43 -19.58 -20.01
CA ILE A 261 -14.28 -18.69 -19.79
C ILE A 261 -13.77 -18.81 -18.36
N LYS A 262 -14.66 -18.79 -17.37
CA LYS A 262 -14.29 -18.95 -15.96
C LYS A 262 -13.66 -20.32 -15.72
N ASP A 263 -14.21 -21.39 -16.29
CA ASP A 263 -13.67 -22.75 -16.12
C ASP A 263 -12.33 -22.97 -16.85
N LYS A 264 -12.05 -22.17 -17.88
CA LYS A 264 -10.77 -22.14 -18.59
C LYS A 264 -9.76 -21.14 -17.99
N ALA A 265 -10.13 -20.43 -16.92
CA ALA A 265 -9.24 -19.46 -16.29
C ALA A 265 -7.93 -20.12 -15.88
N LYS A 266 -6.83 -19.49 -16.21
CA LYS A 266 -5.48 -20.00 -15.95
C LYS A 266 -5.01 -19.54 -14.57
N PRO A 267 -4.37 -20.45 -13.79
CA PRO A 267 -3.68 -20.02 -12.59
C PRO A 267 -2.51 -19.12 -12.95
N LEU A 268 -2.06 -18.29 -12.01
CA LEU A 268 -0.83 -17.54 -12.21
C LEU A 268 0.33 -18.48 -12.56
N PRO A 269 1.24 -18.06 -13.46
CA PRO A 269 2.39 -18.88 -13.84
C PRO A 269 3.20 -19.36 -12.64
N ILE A 270 3.80 -20.53 -12.73
CA ILE A 270 4.72 -21.06 -11.69
C ILE A 270 5.91 -20.10 -11.58
N PRO A 271 6.16 -19.49 -10.41
CA PRO A 271 7.16 -18.43 -10.29
C PRO A 271 8.60 -18.84 -10.64
N GLU A 272 8.89 -20.15 -10.66
CA GLU A 272 10.23 -20.69 -10.87
C GLU A 272 10.60 -20.92 -12.34
N ILE A 273 9.61 -20.92 -13.24
CA ILE A 273 9.85 -21.22 -14.67
C ILE A 273 9.03 -20.26 -15.52
N SER A 274 9.67 -19.58 -16.44
CA SER A 274 9.01 -18.74 -17.43
C SER A 274 9.55 -18.98 -18.83
N SER A 275 8.68 -18.92 -19.82
CA SER A 275 9.03 -18.92 -21.24
C SER A 275 8.95 -17.50 -21.81
N VAL A 276 9.51 -17.26 -22.97
CA VAL A 276 9.37 -15.96 -23.67
C VAL A 276 7.90 -15.64 -23.95
N GLU A 277 7.06 -16.65 -24.13
CA GLU A 277 5.63 -16.49 -24.39
C GLU A 277 4.90 -15.87 -23.19
N ASP A 278 5.34 -16.16 -21.94
CA ASP A 278 4.71 -15.66 -20.72
C ASP A 278 4.81 -14.13 -20.59
N TYR A 279 5.84 -13.52 -21.18
CA TYR A 279 6.07 -12.06 -21.15
C TYR A 279 6.17 -11.42 -22.55
N TYR A 280 5.67 -12.12 -23.58
CA TYR A 280 5.72 -11.62 -24.96
C TYR A 280 5.03 -10.24 -25.14
N LYS A 281 3.91 -10.02 -24.46
CA LYS A 281 3.19 -8.74 -24.49
C LYS A 281 4.03 -7.60 -23.87
N GLU A 282 4.75 -7.89 -22.79
CA GLU A 282 5.63 -6.93 -22.13
C GLU A 282 6.84 -6.60 -23.01
N LEU A 283 7.40 -7.61 -23.69
CA LEU A 283 8.50 -7.40 -24.64
C LEU A 283 8.07 -6.49 -25.81
N ASN A 284 6.88 -6.71 -26.35
CA ASN A 284 6.33 -5.85 -27.41
C ASN A 284 6.07 -4.42 -26.89
N PHE A 285 5.54 -4.28 -25.67
CA PHE A 285 5.36 -2.97 -25.06
C PHE A 285 6.69 -2.22 -24.91
N ILE A 286 7.75 -2.92 -24.45
CA ILE A 286 9.10 -2.35 -24.35
C ILE A 286 9.65 -1.98 -25.73
N TYR A 287 9.41 -2.80 -26.73
CA TYR A 287 9.84 -2.54 -28.09
C TYR A 287 9.20 -1.27 -28.67
N GLU A 288 7.90 -1.06 -28.41
CA GLU A 288 7.15 0.08 -28.92
C GLU A 288 7.37 1.37 -28.12
N ASN A 289 7.51 1.26 -26.79
CA ASN A 289 7.49 2.40 -25.86
C ASN A 289 8.84 2.67 -25.18
N GLY A 290 9.82 1.80 -25.37
CA GLY A 290 11.09 1.83 -24.65
C GLY A 290 11.02 1.22 -23.26
N TYR A 291 12.16 1.16 -22.57
CA TYR A 291 12.25 0.61 -21.23
C TYR A 291 11.46 1.45 -20.21
N PRO A 292 10.65 0.81 -19.34
CA PRO A 292 9.93 1.52 -18.29
C PRO A 292 10.91 2.07 -17.27
N LYS A 293 10.94 3.38 -17.14
CA LYS A 293 11.70 4.08 -16.10
C LYS A 293 11.02 3.88 -14.74
N GLY A 294 11.77 4.03 -13.67
CA GLY A 294 11.23 4.10 -12.33
C GLY A 294 10.52 5.44 -12.05
N ASP A 295 9.90 5.53 -10.89
CA ASP A 295 9.30 6.77 -10.40
C ASP A 295 10.36 7.80 -10.00
N ASN A 296 10.06 9.07 -10.23
CA ASN A 296 10.88 10.22 -9.89
C ASN A 296 10.37 10.86 -8.58
N LEU A 297 11.27 11.59 -7.93
CA LEU A 297 10.99 12.35 -6.70
C LEU A 297 10.62 13.82 -6.99
N ASP A 298 10.65 14.24 -8.24
CA ASP A 298 10.57 15.62 -8.74
C ASP A 298 11.72 16.51 -8.24
N TYR A 299 12.92 15.94 -8.26
CA TYR A 299 14.19 16.64 -8.21
C TYR A 299 14.74 16.81 -9.63
N LEU A 300 15.37 17.95 -9.92
CA LEU A 300 15.87 18.23 -11.27
C LEU A 300 17.15 17.44 -11.60
N GLU A 301 18.07 17.35 -10.65
CA GLU A 301 19.38 16.71 -10.85
C GLU A 301 19.39 15.26 -10.35
N LEU A 302 18.86 15.00 -9.15
CA LEU A 302 18.85 13.65 -8.58
C LEU A 302 18.08 12.65 -9.45
N ASP A 303 16.93 13.04 -10.01
CA ASP A 303 16.10 12.19 -10.86
C ASP A 303 16.76 11.84 -12.21
N GLN A 304 17.83 12.55 -12.59
CA GLN A 304 18.68 12.17 -13.72
C GLN A 304 19.69 11.07 -13.35
N LEU A 305 19.99 10.94 -12.05
CA LEU A 305 20.97 9.99 -11.55
C LEU A 305 20.34 8.68 -11.11
N ILE A 306 19.13 8.72 -10.53
CA ILE A 306 18.46 7.54 -10.00
C ILE A 306 16.94 7.68 -10.07
N SER A 307 16.25 6.62 -10.48
CA SER A 307 14.81 6.47 -10.39
C SER A 307 14.44 5.25 -9.54
N TRP A 308 13.21 5.22 -9.02
CA TRP A 308 12.76 4.26 -8.01
C TRP A 308 11.74 3.31 -8.59
N LYS A 309 12.01 2.01 -8.49
CA LYS A 309 11.15 0.98 -9.09
C LYS A 309 11.01 -0.21 -8.15
N ARG A 310 9.81 -0.78 -8.10
CA ARG A 310 9.57 -2.07 -7.44
C ARG A 310 10.40 -3.19 -8.11
N GLY A 311 10.61 -4.28 -7.40
CA GLY A 311 11.46 -5.39 -7.87
C GLY A 311 12.96 -5.11 -7.76
N GLN A 312 13.38 -3.95 -7.22
CA GLN A 312 14.79 -3.59 -7.07
C GLN A 312 15.29 -3.68 -5.63
N PHE A 313 16.59 -3.83 -5.51
CA PHE A 313 17.32 -3.79 -4.25
C PHE A 313 18.33 -2.64 -4.28
N VAL A 314 18.11 -1.65 -3.42
CA VAL A 314 18.91 -0.44 -3.31
C VAL A 314 19.68 -0.44 -1.99
N VAL A 315 20.95 -0.06 -2.05
CA VAL A 315 21.81 0.11 -0.87
C VAL A 315 22.17 1.58 -0.69
N ALA A 316 21.88 2.10 0.50
CA ALA A 316 22.26 3.44 0.94
C ALA A 316 23.38 3.35 1.98
N SER A 317 24.45 4.13 1.81
CA SER A 317 25.56 4.16 2.76
C SER A 317 26.00 5.60 3.09
N GLY A 318 26.97 5.73 3.98
CA GLY A 318 27.57 7.00 4.46
C GLY A 318 28.03 6.88 5.89
N ILE A 319 28.89 7.76 6.34
CA ILE A 319 29.40 7.74 7.71
C ILE A 319 28.26 7.96 8.74
N PRO A 320 28.41 7.52 10.00
CA PRO A 320 27.46 7.85 11.05
C PRO A 320 27.23 9.37 11.16
N GLY A 321 25.97 9.79 11.29
CA GLY A 321 25.61 11.22 11.37
C GLY A 321 25.58 11.98 10.03
N SER A 322 25.83 11.33 8.88
CA SER A 322 25.76 12.00 7.56
C SER A 322 24.33 12.30 7.07
N GLY A 323 23.30 11.78 7.74
CA GLY A 323 21.90 12.02 7.36
C GLY A 323 21.29 10.94 6.46
N LYS A 324 21.87 9.75 6.35
CA LYS A 324 21.36 8.61 5.53
C LYS A 324 19.88 8.31 5.75
N SER A 325 19.53 8.03 7.01
CA SER A 325 18.16 7.68 7.40
C SER A 325 17.18 8.81 7.06
N THR A 326 17.57 10.05 7.36
CA THR A 326 16.77 11.24 7.09
C THR A 326 16.55 11.46 5.59
N PHE A 327 17.58 11.19 4.76
CA PHE A 327 17.45 11.28 3.31
C PHE A 327 16.57 10.16 2.75
N VAL A 328 16.75 8.92 3.21
CA VAL A 328 15.90 7.79 2.82
C VAL A 328 14.44 8.03 3.24
N ASP A 329 14.20 8.59 4.45
CA ASP A 329 12.86 8.97 4.89
C ASP A 329 12.23 10.01 3.94
N GLN A 330 12.99 11.00 3.49
CA GLN A 330 12.50 11.99 2.52
C GLN A 330 12.20 11.37 1.14
N VAL A 331 13.02 10.43 0.66
CA VAL A 331 12.74 9.65 -0.55
C VAL A 331 11.39 8.93 -0.40
N CYS A 332 11.20 8.24 0.73
CA CYS A 332 9.95 7.52 1.02
C CYS A 332 8.75 8.48 1.10
N ILE A 333 8.91 9.62 1.75
CA ILE A 333 7.85 10.64 1.86
C ILE A 333 7.46 11.18 0.47
N ARG A 334 8.43 11.53 -0.37
CA ARG A 334 8.15 12.02 -1.72
C ARG A 334 7.45 10.96 -2.57
N LEU A 335 7.88 9.70 -2.54
CA LEU A 335 7.20 8.59 -3.22
C LEU A 335 5.79 8.36 -2.64
N ALA A 336 5.60 8.43 -1.32
CA ALA A 336 4.29 8.32 -0.69
C ALA A 336 3.33 9.41 -1.15
N CYS A 337 3.78 10.66 -1.12
CA CYS A 337 2.96 11.82 -1.44
C CYS A 337 2.69 11.98 -2.94
N ARG A 338 3.66 11.65 -3.80
CA ARG A 338 3.59 11.95 -5.24
C ARG A 338 3.20 10.74 -6.10
N LYS A 339 3.53 9.53 -5.63
CA LYS A 339 3.33 8.28 -6.38
C LYS A 339 2.45 7.28 -5.64
N ASN A 340 1.88 7.69 -4.51
CA ASN A 340 0.98 6.89 -3.68
C ASN A 340 1.60 5.59 -3.12
N TRP A 341 2.92 5.51 -3.02
CA TRP A 341 3.61 4.35 -2.48
C TRP A 341 3.34 4.15 -0.99
N LYS A 342 3.37 2.90 -0.54
CA LYS A 342 3.28 2.49 0.86
C LYS A 342 4.56 1.80 1.31
N PHE A 343 4.92 1.99 2.58
CA PHE A 343 6.23 1.62 3.10
C PHE A 343 6.14 0.75 4.35
N GLY A 344 6.97 -0.30 4.42
CA GLY A 344 7.29 -1.03 5.64
C GLY A 344 8.65 -0.55 6.19
N MET A 345 8.68 -0.06 7.43
CA MET A 345 9.86 0.58 8.03
C MET A 345 10.39 -0.25 9.20
N PHE A 346 11.53 -0.91 9.01
CA PHE A 346 12.29 -1.56 10.09
C PHE A 346 13.43 -0.64 10.54
N SER A 347 13.31 -0.03 11.71
CA SER A 347 14.28 0.92 12.25
C SER A 347 14.49 0.72 13.76
N PRO A 348 15.24 -0.32 14.17
CA PRO A 348 15.42 -0.66 15.58
C PRO A 348 16.25 0.33 16.38
N GLU A 349 17.04 1.19 15.73
CA GLU A 349 17.80 2.27 16.39
C GLU A 349 16.89 3.40 16.89
N ASN A 350 15.74 3.61 16.28
CA ASN A 350 14.88 4.75 16.55
C ASN A 350 13.55 4.33 17.17
N ASP A 351 13.09 5.09 18.16
CA ASP A 351 11.71 4.99 18.62
C ASP A 351 10.76 5.39 17.47
N ASN A 352 9.80 4.53 17.15
CA ASN A 352 8.81 4.76 16.10
C ASN A 352 8.03 6.08 16.27
N LYS A 353 7.83 6.54 17.51
CA LYS A 353 7.18 7.83 17.79
C LYS A 353 8.07 9.00 17.36
N LEU A 354 9.35 8.96 17.76
CA LEU A 354 10.31 10.00 17.38
C LEU A 354 10.51 10.02 15.87
N LYS A 355 10.61 8.86 15.24
CA LYS A 355 10.68 8.74 13.77
C LYS A 355 9.43 9.35 13.11
N SER A 356 8.24 9.07 13.61
CA SER A 356 7.00 9.65 13.08
C SER A 356 6.96 11.18 13.23
N ILE A 357 7.45 11.73 14.34
CA ILE A 357 7.56 13.19 14.52
C ILE A 357 8.51 13.78 13.48
N ARG A 358 9.70 13.20 13.28
CA ARG A 358 10.67 13.66 12.28
C ARG A 358 10.11 13.59 10.86
N MET A 359 9.40 12.53 10.53
CA MET A 359 8.71 12.41 9.24
C MET A 359 7.60 13.45 9.09
N ALA A 360 6.84 13.76 10.17
CA ALA A 360 5.85 14.83 10.14
C ALA A 360 6.50 16.21 9.92
N GLU A 361 7.65 16.47 10.51
CA GLU A 361 8.45 17.69 10.26
C GLU A 361 8.89 17.78 8.79
N GLN A 362 9.35 16.67 8.21
CA GLN A 362 9.70 16.62 6.78
C GLN A 362 8.49 16.83 5.87
N ILE A 363 7.34 16.23 6.17
CA ILE A 363 6.10 16.40 5.40
C ILE A 363 5.63 17.86 5.48
N ALA A 364 5.61 18.44 6.67
CA ALA A 364 5.15 19.81 6.90
C ALA A 364 6.15 20.90 6.48
N GLY A 365 7.45 20.57 6.37
CA GLY A 365 8.52 21.56 6.18
C GLY A 365 8.73 22.50 7.35
N LYS A 366 8.24 22.15 8.54
CA LYS A 366 8.30 22.94 9.75
C LYS A 366 8.53 22.05 10.97
N PRO A 367 9.25 22.53 12.01
CA PRO A 367 9.42 21.77 13.24
C PRO A 367 8.11 21.67 14.05
N VAL A 368 8.00 20.69 14.94
CA VAL A 368 6.85 20.54 15.86
C VAL A 368 6.92 21.52 17.04
N HIS A 369 8.08 22.10 17.33
CA HIS A 369 8.30 23.01 18.45
C HIS A 369 9.17 24.23 18.06
N GLY A 370 9.18 25.27 18.90
CA GLY A 370 9.89 26.50 18.64
C GLY A 370 9.02 27.60 18.01
N ASN A 371 9.65 28.73 17.66
CA ASN A 371 8.92 29.93 17.20
C ASN A 371 8.29 29.76 15.81
N ASN A 372 8.85 28.88 14.98
CA ASN A 372 8.35 28.59 13.62
C ASN A 372 7.70 27.19 13.54
N ARG A 373 7.09 26.76 14.64
CA ARG A 373 6.43 25.44 14.67
C ARG A 373 5.25 25.35 13.70
N MET A 374 4.97 24.15 13.24
CA MET A 374 3.78 23.86 12.46
C MET A 374 2.50 24.06 13.28
N THR A 375 1.39 24.34 12.61
CA THR A 375 0.06 24.39 13.27
C THR A 375 -0.38 22.98 13.66
N LYS A 376 -1.36 22.91 14.55
CA LYS A 376 -1.91 21.60 14.98
C LYS A 376 -2.59 20.88 13.82
N GLU A 377 -3.31 21.59 12.97
CA GLU A 377 -3.97 21.04 11.78
C GLU A 377 -2.95 20.45 10.79
N LEU A 378 -1.83 21.15 10.56
CA LEU A 378 -0.76 20.67 9.69
C LEU A 378 -0.08 19.43 10.28
N PHE A 379 0.10 19.38 11.59
CA PHE A 379 0.63 18.22 12.29
C PHE A 379 -0.32 17.00 12.16
N GLU A 380 -1.61 17.19 12.42
CA GLU A 380 -2.61 16.13 12.31
C GLU A 380 -2.68 15.57 10.87
N ARG A 381 -2.64 16.43 9.86
CA ARG A 381 -2.58 16.02 8.45
C ARG A 381 -1.31 15.23 8.12
N ALA A 382 -0.15 15.68 8.60
CA ALA A 382 1.08 14.93 8.41
C ALA A 382 1.01 13.54 9.05
N LEU A 383 0.40 13.41 10.24
CA LEU A 383 0.16 12.13 10.89
C LEU A 383 -0.82 11.24 10.11
N GLU A 384 -1.85 11.81 9.48
CA GLU A 384 -2.78 11.05 8.62
C GLU A 384 -2.04 10.44 7.41
N ILE A 385 -1.17 11.21 6.76
CA ILE A 385 -0.31 10.69 5.67
C ILE A 385 0.55 9.55 6.19
N ILE A 386 1.24 9.75 7.32
CA ILE A 386 2.09 8.71 7.90
C ILE A 386 1.27 7.46 8.22
N ASN A 387 0.13 7.60 8.87
CA ASN A 387 -0.73 6.49 9.24
C ASN A 387 -1.27 5.70 8.04
N SER A 388 -1.52 6.36 6.91
CA SER A 388 -2.04 5.73 5.70
C SER A 388 -0.96 5.09 4.82
N LYS A 389 0.30 5.53 4.93
CA LYS A 389 1.38 5.15 4.00
C LYS A 389 2.53 4.40 4.65
N PHE A 390 2.75 4.52 5.96
CA PHE A 390 3.93 3.98 6.63
C PHE A 390 3.54 2.99 7.72
N TYR A 391 4.09 1.79 7.65
CA TYR A 391 3.87 0.70 8.58
C TYR A 391 5.18 0.37 9.28
N PHE A 392 5.28 0.68 10.56
CA PHE A 392 6.49 0.48 11.34
C PHE A 392 6.52 -0.91 11.95
N TYR A 393 7.67 -1.58 11.85
CA TYR A 393 7.90 -2.82 12.59
C TYR A 393 7.92 -2.49 14.09
N ASP A 394 7.13 -3.21 14.87
CA ASP A 394 7.12 -3.05 16.33
C ASP A 394 8.28 -3.85 16.94
N THR A 395 9.45 -3.22 16.98
CA THR A 395 10.70 -3.84 17.44
C THR A 395 10.65 -4.32 18.89
N ASN A 396 9.73 -3.79 19.71
CA ASN A 396 9.53 -4.26 21.09
C ASN A 396 8.75 -5.57 21.19
N ASN A 397 8.03 -5.95 20.13
CA ASN A 397 7.21 -7.15 20.06
C ASN A 397 7.74 -8.18 19.05
N LEU A 398 8.90 -7.93 18.43
CA LEU A 398 9.57 -8.94 17.60
C LEU A 398 10.35 -9.93 18.45
N ASP A 399 10.19 -11.23 18.16
CA ASP A 399 10.91 -12.30 18.86
C ASP A 399 12.41 -12.27 18.56
N ASP A 400 12.76 -11.97 17.30
CA ASP A 400 14.14 -11.80 16.82
C ASP A 400 14.20 -10.90 15.58
N TYR A 401 15.41 -10.52 15.20
CA TYR A 401 15.68 -9.73 13.99
C TYR A 401 16.28 -10.58 12.87
N LYS A 402 15.99 -11.87 12.85
CA LYS A 402 16.44 -12.76 11.78
C LYS A 402 15.81 -12.36 10.46
N ILE A 403 16.62 -12.45 9.40
CA ILE A 403 16.19 -12.04 8.07
C ILE A 403 14.91 -12.75 7.61
N ASP A 404 14.75 -14.04 7.87
CA ASP A 404 13.57 -14.80 7.46
C ASP A 404 12.31 -14.33 8.19
N ASN A 405 12.40 -13.98 9.47
CA ASN A 405 11.29 -13.40 10.23
C ASN A 405 10.91 -12.02 9.70
N LEU A 406 11.90 -11.15 9.45
CA LEU A 406 11.67 -9.81 8.90
C LEU A 406 11.04 -9.86 7.51
N LEU A 407 11.49 -10.76 6.63
CA LEU A 407 10.90 -10.94 5.30
C LEU A 407 9.51 -11.57 5.35
N ARG A 408 9.22 -12.45 6.33
CA ARG A 408 7.87 -12.97 6.57
C ARG A 408 6.89 -11.85 6.94
N ILE A 409 7.30 -10.92 7.82
CA ILE A 409 6.50 -9.74 8.19
C ILE A 409 6.32 -8.83 6.98
N ALA A 410 7.39 -8.60 6.20
CA ALA A 410 7.31 -7.85 4.94
C ALA A 410 6.28 -8.45 3.99
N LYS A 411 6.27 -9.78 3.81
CA LYS A 411 5.30 -10.48 2.95
C LYS A 411 3.85 -10.26 3.43
N ASN A 412 3.63 -10.26 4.74
CA ASN A 412 2.31 -9.96 5.32
C ASN A 412 1.91 -8.51 5.07
N LEU A 413 2.84 -7.54 5.20
CA LEU A 413 2.56 -6.13 4.92
C LEU A 413 2.22 -5.92 3.43
N ILE A 414 2.93 -6.58 2.52
CA ILE A 414 2.65 -6.52 1.08
C ILE A 414 1.22 -7.02 0.81
N ARG A 415 0.86 -8.18 1.35
CA ARG A 415 -0.45 -8.79 1.12
C ARG A 415 -1.59 -8.00 1.78
N GLN A 416 -1.45 -7.65 3.05
CA GLN A 416 -2.52 -7.03 3.82
C GLN A 416 -2.66 -5.52 3.55
N ARG A 417 -1.57 -4.83 3.22
CA ARG A 417 -1.51 -3.36 3.10
C ARG A 417 -1.07 -2.85 1.74
N GLY A 418 -0.59 -3.75 0.86
CA GLY A 418 -0.08 -3.38 -0.45
C GLY A 418 1.16 -2.51 -0.38
N VAL A 419 2.10 -2.85 0.48
CA VAL A 419 3.36 -2.12 0.65
C VAL A 419 4.21 -2.25 -0.62
N ASP A 420 4.75 -1.14 -1.12
CA ASP A 420 5.56 -1.04 -2.33
C ASP A 420 7.06 -1.05 -2.05
N CYS A 421 7.44 -0.63 -0.84
CA CYS A 421 8.84 -0.55 -0.43
C CYS A 421 9.03 -1.02 1.02
N ILE A 422 10.11 -1.76 1.27
CA ILE A 422 10.56 -2.13 2.61
C ILE A 422 11.91 -1.45 2.86
N VAL A 423 12.02 -0.70 3.95
CA VAL A 423 13.26 -0.06 4.39
C VAL A 423 13.81 -0.79 5.60
N PHE A 424 15.07 -1.19 5.51
CA PHE A 424 15.85 -1.75 6.61
C PHE A 424 16.93 -0.74 7.04
N ASP A 425 16.82 -0.20 8.25
CA ASP A 425 17.67 0.88 8.77
C ASP A 425 18.08 0.64 10.24
N PRO A 426 19.33 0.23 10.50
CA PRO A 426 20.34 -0.22 9.55
C PRO A 426 20.52 -1.75 9.49
N PHE A 427 21.32 -2.21 8.53
CA PHE A 427 21.70 -3.62 8.33
C PHE A 427 22.30 -4.28 9.57
N ASN A 428 23.04 -3.54 10.39
CA ASN A 428 23.81 -4.07 11.52
C ASN A 428 22.95 -4.76 12.59
N TYR A 429 21.63 -4.51 12.60
CA TYR A 429 20.68 -5.15 13.52
C TYR A 429 20.05 -6.42 12.95
N ILE A 430 20.31 -6.74 11.67
CA ILE A 430 19.72 -7.92 11.04
C ILE A 430 20.59 -9.13 11.34
N GLU A 431 19.96 -10.16 11.91
CA GLU A 431 20.61 -11.41 12.26
C GLU A 431 20.55 -12.42 11.11
N SER A 432 21.60 -13.23 11.01
CA SER A 432 21.63 -14.38 10.08
C SER A 432 20.96 -15.58 10.74
N ASP A 433 20.26 -16.37 9.94
CA ASP A 433 19.63 -17.63 10.39
C ASP A 433 20.65 -18.73 10.73
N SER A 434 21.89 -18.65 10.23
CA SER A 434 22.92 -19.66 10.42
C SER A 434 23.96 -19.24 11.47
N LYS A 435 24.36 -20.19 12.34
CA LYS A 435 25.35 -19.94 13.41
C LYS A 435 26.80 -20.26 13.01
N GLU A 436 27.02 -21.07 11.99
CA GLU A 436 28.32 -21.72 11.72
C GLU A 436 29.10 -21.17 10.52
N GLU A 437 28.61 -20.16 9.81
CA GLU A 437 29.24 -19.65 8.59
C GLU A 437 30.19 -18.46 8.83
N ILE A 438 31.15 -18.28 7.91
CA ILE A 438 32.03 -17.10 7.88
C ILE A 438 31.18 -15.85 7.65
N MET A 439 31.47 -14.76 8.35
CA MET A 439 30.66 -13.51 8.34
C MET A 439 30.38 -12.99 6.93
N ASN A 440 31.36 -12.99 6.03
CA ASN A 440 31.18 -12.51 4.64
C ASN A 440 30.20 -13.36 3.84
N GLU A 441 30.19 -14.68 4.03
CA GLU A 441 29.24 -15.57 3.37
C GLU A 441 27.82 -15.37 3.88
N LYS A 442 27.67 -15.20 5.21
CA LYS A 442 26.38 -14.88 5.83
C LYS A 442 25.76 -13.62 5.24
N ILE A 443 26.55 -12.54 5.18
CA ILE A 443 26.12 -11.27 4.59
C ILE A 443 25.72 -11.48 3.14
N GLY A 444 26.53 -12.16 2.33
CA GLY A 444 26.22 -12.46 0.93
C GLY A 444 24.88 -13.19 0.77
N LYS A 445 24.63 -14.24 1.55
CA LYS A 445 23.36 -15.00 1.53
C LYS A 445 22.16 -14.13 1.94
N MET A 446 22.30 -13.29 2.97
CA MET A 446 21.23 -12.36 3.40
C MET A 446 20.88 -11.36 2.31
N LEU A 447 21.88 -10.75 1.67
CA LEU A 447 21.65 -9.79 0.58
C LEU A 447 20.99 -10.46 -0.64
N VAL A 448 21.38 -11.70 -0.98
CA VAL A 448 20.75 -12.48 -2.05
C VAL A 448 19.29 -12.83 -1.69
N LYS A 449 18.99 -13.18 -0.42
CA LYS A 449 17.61 -13.39 0.04
C LYS A 449 16.77 -12.11 -0.13
N MET A 450 17.28 -10.94 0.30
CA MET A 450 16.60 -9.64 0.13
C MET A 450 16.36 -9.34 -1.35
N LYS A 451 17.36 -9.52 -2.20
CA LYS A 451 17.24 -9.31 -3.63
C LYS A 451 16.20 -10.23 -4.28
N LYS A 452 16.24 -11.53 -3.96
CA LYS A 452 15.24 -12.48 -4.44
C LYS A 452 13.84 -12.10 -3.96
N PHE A 453 13.70 -11.70 -2.70
CA PHE A 453 12.44 -11.25 -2.13
C PHE A 453 11.88 -10.02 -2.86
N ALA A 454 12.72 -9.01 -3.14
CA ALA A 454 12.35 -7.82 -3.89
C ALA A 454 11.77 -8.18 -5.27
N LEU A 455 12.46 -9.05 -6.01
CA LEU A 455 12.03 -9.52 -7.34
C LEU A 455 10.74 -10.33 -7.28
N THR A 456 10.67 -11.32 -6.37
CA THR A 456 9.53 -12.25 -6.31
C THR A 456 8.24 -11.61 -5.85
N ASN A 457 8.32 -10.59 -4.97
CA ASN A 457 7.14 -9.91 -4.43
C ASN A 457 6.90 -8.53 -5.08
N ASP A 458 7.64 -8.20 -6.13
CA ASP A 458 7.58 -6.91 -6.83
C ASP A 458 7.55 -5.73 -5.85
N VAL A 459 8.55 -5.64 -4.98
CA VAL A 459 8.72 -4.53 -4.02
C VAL A 459 10.13 -3.97 -4.09
N LEU A 460 10.26 -2.68 -3.82
CA LEU A 460 11.56 -2.09 -3.60
C LEU A 460 12.07 -2.47 -2.20
N ILE A 461 13.33 -2.88 -2.09
CA ILE A 461 14.02 -2.96 -0.80
C ILE A 461 15.10 -1.87 -0.77
N VAL A 462 15.06 -1.04 0.26
CA VAL A 462 16.12 -0.08 0.58
C VAL A 462 16.82 -0.54 1.85
N LEU A 463 18.12 -0.80 1.75
CA LEU A 463 18.95 -1.22 2.86
C LEU A 463 19.96 -0.14 3.21
N ILE A 464 19.92 0.36 4.43
CA ILE A 464 20.90 1.29 4.96
C ILE A 464 22.02 0.52 5.66
N ALA A 465 23.27 0.75 5.25
CA ALA A 465 24.43 0.07 5.81
C ALA A 465 25.57 1.06 6.09
N HIS A 466 26.27 0.83 7.20
CA HIS A 466 27.39 1.68 7.61
C HIS A 466 28.69 1.24 6.94
N PRO A 467 29.55 2.20 6.50
CA PRO A 467 30.90 1.88 6.07
C PRO A 467 31.73 1.38 7.26
N ARG A 468 32.83 0.71 6.97
CA ARG A 468 33.88 0.45 7.98
C ARG A 468 34.40 1.76 8.55
N LYS A 469 35.07 1.69 9.71
CA LYS A 469 35.68 2.87 10.33
C LYS A 469 36.64 3.53 9.35
N MET A 470 36.37 4.78 9.02
CA MET A 470 37.19 5.60 8.12
C MET A 470 37.99 6.61 8.94
N GLY A 471 39.22 6.90 8.50
CA GLY A 471 40.02 8.03 9.01
C GLY A 471 39.57 9.32 8.35
N LYS A 472 39.83 10.42 9.03
CA LYS A 472 39.73 11.75 8.39
C LYS A 472 40.94 12.00 7.50
N ASN A 473 40.73 12.71 6.41
CA ASN A 473 41.79 13.21 5.56
C ASN A 473 42.64 14.20 6.36
N THR A 474 43.93 13.98 6.36
CA THR A 474 44.87 14.78 7.17
C THR A 474 45.02 16.23 6.69
N GLN A 475 44.69 16.52 5.43
CA GLN A 475 44.80 17.86 4.85
C GLN A 475 43.52 18.70 5.07
N THR A 476 42.33 18.07 4.91
CA THR A 476 41.03 18.75 4.99
C THR A 476 40.39 18.62 6.38
N ASN A 477 40.87 17.71 7.22
CA ASN A 477 40.24 17.30 8.50
C ASN A 477 38.77 16.81 8.35
N GLU A 478 38.36 16.48 7.14
CA GLU A 478 37.05 15.90 6.82
C GLU A 478 37.19 14.44 6.43
N TYR A 479 36.07 13.73 6.43
CA TYR A 479 36.03 12.37 5.92
C TYR A 479 35.93 12.38 4.39
N ASP A 480 36.68 11.51 3.73
CA ASP A 480 36.51 11.27 2.31
C ASP A 480 35.12 10.62 2.06
N VAL A 481 34.59 10.81 0.84
CA VAL A 481 33.32 10.17 0.44
C VAL A 481 33.47 8.65 0.49
N PRO A 482 32.67 7.93 1.32
CA PRO A 482 32.74 6.48 1.36
C PRO A 482 32.35 5.87 0.01
N ARG A 483 32.86 4.68 -0.28
CA ARG A 483 32.39 3.89 -1.42
C ARG A 483 31.46 2.77 -0.91
N LEU A 484 30.57 2.29 -1.76
CA LEU A 484 29.75 1.12 -1.43
C LEU A 484 30.60 -0.13 -1.14
N TYR A 485 31.83 -0.19 -1.66
CA TYR A 485 32.83 -1.21 -1.30
C TYR A 485 33.40 -1.06 0.10
N ASP A 486 33.27 0.11 0.71
CA ASP A 486 33.74 0.38 2.07
C ASP A 486 32.72 -0.02 3.15
N ILE A 487 31.55 -0.55 2.76
CA ILE A 487 30.56 -1.03 3.72
C ILE A 487 31.16 -2.18 4.53
N SER A 488 30.96 -2.11 5.86
CA SER A 488 31.52 -3.06 6.79
C SER A 488 31.01 -4.47 6.51
N GLY A 489 31.93 -5.42 6.47
CA GLY A 489 31.65 -6.84 6.44
C GLY A 489 31.67 -7.50 5.06
N SER A 490 31.45 -6.81 3.93
CA SER A 490 31.50 -7.50 2.64
C SER A 490 31.42 -6.57 1.41
N HIS A 491 32.14 -6.90 0.36
CA HIS A 491 31.99 -6.33 -0.98
C HIS A 491 30.67 -6.76 -1.68
N HIS A 492 29.94 -7.71 -1.09
CA HIS A 492 28.66 -8.18 -1.62
C HIS A 492 27.60 -7.10 -1.69
N PHE A 493 27.63 -6.05 -0.84
CA PHE A 493 26.68 -4.94 -0.92
C PHE A 493 26.69 -4.29 -2.31
N PHE A 494 27.88 -4.00 -2.83
CA PHE A 494 28.00 -3.46 -4.19
C PHE A 494 27.59 -4.50 -5.25
N ASN A 495 28.02 -5.76 -5.10
CA ASN A 495 27.79 -6.75 -6.14
C ASN A 495 26.29 -7.10 -6.30
N VAL A 496 25.56 -7.24 -5.19
CA VAL A 496 24.16 -7.73 -5.17
C VAL A 496 23.13 -6.64 -5.44
N CYS A 497 23.36 -5.38 -4.98
CA CYS A 497 22.38 -4.33 -5.20
C CYS A 497 22.19 -3.99 -6.68
N ASP A 498 21.01 -3.51 -7.04
CA ASP A 498 20.76 -2.96 -8.39
C ASP A 498 21.26 -1.54 -8.48
N ASN A 499 20.88 -0.70 -7.53
CA ASN A 499 21.33 0.67 -7.44
C ASN A 499 21.93 0.92 -6.06
N GLY A 500 22.81 1.88 -5.95
CA GLY A 500 23.38 2.20 -4.67
C GLY A 500 23.95 3.62 -4.63
N PHE A 501 23.76 4.27 -3.49
CA PHE A 501 24.20 5.64 -3.28
C PHE A 501 24.79 5.85 -1.90
N VAL A 502 25.51 6.94 -1.75
CA VAL A 502 26.16 7.37 -0.51
C VAL A 502 25.70 8.78 -0.16
N VAL A 503 25.30 8.98 1.09
CA VAL A 503 25.01 10.29 1.65
C VAL A 503 26.27 10.81 2.37
N HIS A 504 26.84 11.87 1.87
CA HIS A 504 28.04 12.49 2.40
C HIS A 504 27.75 13.92 2.86
N ARG A 505 28.05 14.22 4.11
CA ARG A 505 27.88 15.55 4.68
C ARG A 505 29.21 16.26 4.77
N GLN A 506 29.29 17.44 4.17
CA GLN A 506 30.39 18.36 4.33
C GLN A 506 30.16 19.17 5.62
N TYR A 507 30.93 18.89 6.66
CA TYR A 507 30.71 19.53 7.98
C TYR A 507 31.07 20.99 8.02
N GLN A 508 31.98 21.46 7.15
CA GLN A 508 32.39 22.86 7.09
C GLN A 508 31.35 23.76 6.43
N THR A 509 30.71 23.27 5.36
CA THR A 509 29.72 24.04 4.58
C THR A 509 28.29 23.77 5.04
N GLY A 510 28.04 22.62 5.70
CA GLY A 510 26.72 22.12 6.03
C GLY A 510 25.98 21.45 4.86
N LEU A 511 26.54 21.46 3.66
CA LEU A 511 25.99 20.85 2.47
C LEU A 511 26.01 19.33 2.55
N VAL A 512 25.09 18.71 1.84
CA VAL A 512 24.99 17.25 1.74
C VAL A 512 25.09 16.84 0.27
N GLU A 513 25.99 15.92 0.00
CA GLU A 513 26.16 15.35 -1.34
C GLU A 513 25.56 13.96 -1.39
N ILE A 514 24.78 13.69 -2.41
CA ILE A 514 24.24 12.36 -2.72
C ILE A 514 25.04 11.81 -3.89
N HIS A 515 25.88 10.84 -3.62
CA HIS A 515 26.72 10.17 -4.61
C HIS A 515 26.06 8.87 -5.06
N VAL A 516 25.47 8.86 -6.26
CA VAL A 516 24.97 7.65 -6.90
C VAL A 516 26.16 6.91 -7.49
N GLN A 517 26.53 5.78 -6.89
CA GLN A 517 27.75 5.03 -7.22
C GLN A 517 27.49 3.77 -8.02
N LYS A 518 26.24 3.31 -8.06
CA LYS A 518 25.84 2.15 -8.87
C LYS A 518 24.45 2.32 -9.44
N ILE A 519 24.32 2.10 -10.74
CA ILE A 519 23.06 1.91 -11.48
C ILE A 519 23.25 0.70 -12.37
N LYS A 520 22.45 -0.34 -12.15
CA LYS A 520 22.54 -1.60 -12.90
C LYS A 520 22.03 -1.48 -14.33
N HIS A 521 20.96 -0.74 -14.52
CA HIS A 521 20.29 -0.59 -15.80
C HIS A 521 20.35 0.87 -16.24
N TYR A 522 20.99 1.17 -17.37
CA TYR A 522 21.24 2.53 -17.87
C TYR A 522 19.98 3.38 -18.03
N PHE A 523 18.82 2.75 -18.27
CA PHE A 523 17.54 3.46 -18.40
C PHE A 523 16.95 3.90 -17.05
N MET A 524 17.50 3.44 -15.92
CA MET A 524 17.09 3.82 -14.56
C MET A 524 17.83 5.04 -14.02
N GLY A 525 18.92 5.46 -14.70
CA GLY A 525 19.76 6.57 -14.28
C GLY A 525 21.22 6.40 -14.69
N LYS A 526 22.09 7.14 -14.04
CA LYS A 526 23.55 7.14 -14.26
C LYS A 526 24.30 7.40 -12.94
N VAL A 527 25.53 7.00 -12.87
CA VAL A 527 26.42 7.37 -11.75
C VAL A 527 26.72 8.87 -11.79
N GLY A 528 26.86 9.47 -10.62
CA GLY A 528 27.10 10.91 -10.48
C GLY A 528 26.82 11.36 -9.06
N ASN A 529 26.86 12.65 -8.83
CA ASN A 529 26.53 13.24 -7.54
C ASN A 529 25.69 14.50 -7.71
N VAL A 530 24.90 14.82 -6.70
CA VAL A 530 24.16 16.08 -6.56
C VAL A 530 24.41 16.64 -5.18
N THR A 531 24.53 17.97 -5.10
CA THR A 531 24.69 18.70 -3.84
C THR A 531 23.36 19.27 -3.39
N MET A 532 23.03 19.05 -2.12
CA MET A 532 21.76 19.48 -1.52
C MET A 532 22.01 20.35 -0.29
N ASP A 533 21.17 21.34 -0.11
CA ASP A 533 21.01 22.05 1.14
C ASP A 533 20.19 21.19 2.12
N PHE A 534 20.51 21.27 3.40
CA PHE A 534 19.81 20.56 4.45
C PHE A 534 19.20 21.55 5.45
N ASP A 535 17.87 21.58 5.52
CA ASP A 535 17.16 22.35 6.54
C ASP A 535 17.05 21.56 7.85
N LEU A 536 17.86 21.92 8.82
CA LEU A 536 17.95 21.20 10.10
C LEU A 536 16.62 21.16 10.88
N PRO A 537 15.83 22.29 10.96
CA PRO A 537 14.56 22.29 11.69
C PRO A 537 13.52 21.32 11.13
N SER A 538 13.35 21.26 9.82
CA SER A 538 12.37 20.37 9.18
C SER A 538 12.95 19.00 8.77
N GLY A 539 14.29 18.87 8.74
CA GLY A 539 14.94 17.67 8.24
C GLY A 539 14.87 17.48 6.72
N ARG A 540 14.51 18.51 5.95
CA ARG A 540 14.36 18.44 4.50
C ARG A 540 15.68 18.63 3.76
N TYR A 541 15.78 17.96 2.60
CA TYR A 541 16.83 18.15 1.61
C TYR A 541 16.27 18.86 0.38
N LYS A 542 17.07 19.74 -0.22
CA LYS A 542 16.72 20.52 -1.38
C LYS A 542 17.94 20.66 -2.30
N GLU A 543 17.73 20.54 -3.60
CA GLU A 543 18.76 20.85 -4.59
C GLU A 543 19.07 22.34 -4.60
N GLN A 544 20.33 22.71 -4.82
CA GLN A 544 20.77 24.12 -4.84
C GLN A 544 20.13 24.92 -5.99
N THR A 545 19.74 24.24 -7.06
CA THR A 545 19.05 24.82 -8.22
C THR A 545 17.55 25.03 -8.01
N GLU A 546 16.96 24.41 -6.99
CA GLU A 546 15.55 24.60 -6.66
C GLU A 546 15.32 25.94 -5.96
N ILE A 547 14.44 26.76 -6.50
CA ILE A 547 13.89 27.90 -5.74
C ILE A 547 13.05 27.31 -4.59
N TRP A 548 13.30 27.76 -3.35
CA TRP A 548 12.41 27.45 -2.25
C TRP A 548 11.02 28.03 -2.56
N THR A 549 10.22 27.27 -3.25
CA THR A 549 8.80 27.54 -3.26
C THR A 549 8.27 27.01 -1.94
N ASN A 550 7.68 27.87 -1.15
CA ASN A 550 6.89 27.51 0.04
C ASN A 550 5.69 26.62 -0.31
N GLU A 551 5.66 25.98 -1.47
CA GLU A 551 4.54 25.37 -2.17
C GLU A 551 4.54 23.84 -2.16
N ILE A 552 5.57 23.19 -1.62
CA ILE A 552 5.35 21.84 -1.02
C ILE A 552 4.59 22.05 0.31
N ASP A 553 4.35 23.27 0.60
CA ASP A 553 3.39 23.81 1.50
C ASP A 553 1.97 23.34 1.16
N TYR A 554 1.25 23.04 2.20
CA TYR A 554 -0.18 23.07 2.46
C TYR A 554 -1.17 23.02 1.25
N ASN A 555 -0.88 23.68 0.11
CA ASN A 555 -1.66 23.62 -1.13
C ASN A 555 -1.40 22.35 -1.94
N ASP A 556 -0.18 21.81 -1.95
CA ASP A 556 0.10 20.49 -2.56
C ASP A 556 -0.42 19.35 -1.69
N THR A 557 -0.41 19.49 -0.36
CA THR A 557 -1.11 18.55 0.53
C THR A 557 -2.63 18.71 0.46
N ASN A 558 -3.17 19.90 0.24
CA ASN A 558 -4.60 20.08 -0.07
C ASN A 558 -4.95 19.60 -1.48
N ASN A 559 -4.11 19.83 -2.49
CA ASN A 559 -4.24 19.23 -3.82
C ASN A 559 -4.00 17.72 -3.80
N LEU A 560 -3.20 17.18 -2.89
CA LEU A 560 -3.04 15.73 -2.70
C LEU A 560 -4.27 15.14 -1.99
N PHE A 561 -4.84 15.79 -0.99
CA PHE A 561 -6.13 15.36 -0.40
C PHE A 561 -7.30 15.63 -1.36
N ASP A 562 -7.28 16.71 -2.13
CA ASP A 562 -8.23 16.97 -3.22
C ASP A 562 -7.95 16.10 -4.45
N GLN A 563 -6.70 15.72 -4.76
CA GLN A 563 -6.37 14.69 -5.76
C GLN A 563 -6.69 13.29 -5.24
N PHE A 564 -6.62 13.00 -3.94
CA PHE A 564 -7.15 11.76 -3.36
C PHE A 564 -8.68 11.76 -3.28
N SER A 565 -9.32 12.92 -3.15
CA SER A 565 -10.77 13.08 -3.33
C SER A 565 -11.16 13.32 -4.80
N GLN A 566 -10.21 13.69 -5.65
CA GLN A 566 -10.32 13.98 -7.09
C GLN A 566 -9.49 13.04 -7.97
N ILE A 567 -8.83 12.00 -7.44
CA ILE A 567 -8.50 10.84 -8.26
C ILE A 567 -9.85 10.26 -8.63
N HIS A 568 -10.37 10.96 -9.52
CA HIS A 568 -11.53 10.71 -10.32
C HIS A 568 -11.23 9.46 -11.12
N PHE A 569 -11.91 8.47 -10.79
CA PHE A 569 -12.60 7.44 -11.54
C PHE A 569 -12.21 7.32 -13.01
#